data_1470976ae0ef378724bc015b098bed37
#
_entry.id   1470976ae0ef378724bc015b098bed37
#
_cell.length_a   1.000
_cell.length_b   1.000
_cell.length_c   1.000
_cell.angle_alpha   90.00
_cell.angle_beta   90.00
_cell.angle_gamma   90.00
#
_symmetry.space_group_name_H-M   'P 1'
#
loop_
_entity.id
_entity.type
_entity.pdbx_description
1 polymer ?
#
loop_
_entity_poly.entity_id
_entity_poly.type
_entity_poly.pdbx_seq_one_letter_code
_entity_poly.pdbx_strand_id
1 'polypeptide(L)'
;MFEDIYHDYLLHLNEKNRQERYKDNEGWYHASGAGLCSRKLYFESVEKAKPTNPASKKSMRIMGLGTAMHKEIQSSLLYYNSFINKEYINTKEKEEITSYKKKSLEFHIEGEIRVQSLNVRGFYDVISLDTAGSKSDPIVKLHDIKTIG
;
A
#
# COMPACT_ATOMS: atom_id res chain seq x y z
N MET A 1 -23.86 9.35 17.91
CA MET A 1 -23.66 7.94 18.38
C MET A 1 -22.83 7.13 17.40
N PHE A 2 -23.27 6.75 16.18
CA PHE A 2 -22.44 5.95 15.25
C PHE A 2 -21.19 6.67 14.80
N GLU A 3 -21.26 7.96 14.52
CA GLU A 3 -20.09 8.76 14.14
C GLU A 3 -19.02 8.82 15.21
N ASP A 4 -19.40 8.86 16.47
CA ASP A 4 -18.45 8.90 17.58
C ASP A 4 -17.78 7.55 17.75
N ILE A 5 -18.54 6.46 17.71
CA ILE A 5 -18.00 5.09 17.76
C ILE A 5 -16.99 4.87 16.62
N TYR A 6 -17.34 5.28 15.39
CA TYR A 6 -16.46 5.14 14.25
C TYR A 6 -15.19 6.01 14.39
N HIS A 7 -15.35 7.20 14.94
CA HIS A 7 -14.20 8.07 15.20
C HIS A 7 -13.25 7.49 16.24
N ASP A 8 -13.78 6.98 17.35
CA ASP A 8 -12.98 6.32 18.39
C ASP A 8 -12.24 5.08 17.84
N TYR A 9 -12.89 4.32 16.99
CA TYR A 9 -12.26 3.21 16.27
C TYR A 9 -11.10 3.68 15.37
N LEU A 10 -11.27 4.77 14.62
CA LEU A 10 -10.21 5.33 13.77
C LEU A 10 -9.04 5.86 14.60
N LEU A 11 -9.31 6.49 15.75
CA LEU A 11 -8.26 6.91 16.69
C LEU A 11 -7.47 5.71 17.21
N HIS A 12 -8.15 4.66 17.62
CA HIS A 12 -7.52 3.42 18.08
C HIS A 12 -6.65 2.79 16.99
N LEU A 13 -7.15 2.66 15.77
CA LEU A 13 -6.38 2.14 14.64
C LEU A 13 -5.14 2.99 14.34
N ASN A 14 -5.29 4.31 14.33
CA ASN A 14 -4.17 5.22 14.06
C ASN A 14 -3.08 5.10 15.12
N GLU A 15 -3.45 4.99 16.39
CA GLU A 15 -2.49 4.80 17.47
C GLU A 15 -1.81 3.42 17.39
N LYS A 16 -2.55 2.36 17.11
CA LYS A 16 -2.01 1.02 16.89
C LYS A 16 -1.00 1.01 15.75
N ASN A 17 -1.37 1.54 14.59
CA ASN A 17 -0.49 1.62 13.41
C ASN A 17 0.74 2.49 13.67
N ARG A 18 0.60 3.53 14.52
CA ARG A 18 1.73 4.36 14.93
C ARG A 18 2.73 3.57 15.79
N GLN A 19 2.24 2.81 16.76
CA GLN A 19 3.08 1.98 17.63
C GLN A 19 3.79 0.87 16.84
N GLU A 20 3.10 0.23 15.90
CA GLU A 20 3.70 -0.78 15.02
C GLU A 20 4.81 -0.17 14.16
N ARG A 21 4.56 0.99 13.53
CA ARG A 21 5.59 1.70 12.77
C ARG A 21 6.82 2.05 13.61
N TYR A 22 6.67 2.40 14.87
CA TYR A 22 7.82 2.71 15.73
C TYR A 22 8.63 1.48 16.10
N LYS A 23 8.01 0.32 16.24
CA LYS A 23 8.74 -0.94 16.51
C LYS A 23 9.65 -1.33 15.34
N ASP A 24 9.17 -1.12 14.11
CA ASP A 24 9.88 -1.55 12.89
C ASP A 24 10.81 -0.47 12.31
N ASN A 25 10.80 0.74 12.87
CA ASN A 25 11.44 1.92 12.27
C ASN A 25 12.81 2.28 12.85
N GLU A 26 13.39 1.43 13.67
CA GLU A 26 14.65 1.77 14.32
C GLU A 26 15.74 2.04 13.27
N GLY A 27 16.13 3.31 13.13
CA GLY A 27 17.18 3.78 12.23
C GLY A 27 16.77 4.02 10.76
N TRP A 28 15.47 3.89 10.40
CA TRP A 28 15.02 4.08 9.02
C TRP A 28 14.15 5.33 8.84
N TYR A 29 14.40 6.06 7.75
CA TYR A 29 13.55 7.17 7.32
C TYR A 29 12.57 6.70 6.25
N HIS A 30 11.32 7.20 6.30
CA HIS A 30 10.33 6.89 5.27
C HIS A 30 10.57 7.70 4.00
N ALA A 31 10.52 7.05 2.84
CA ALA A 31 10.63 7.71 1.53
C ALA A 31 9.58 8.81 1.33
N SER A 32 8.35 8.63 1.86
CA SER A 32 7.29 9.64 1.86
C SER A 32 7.62 10.89 2.67
N GLY A 33 8.64 10.83 3.54
CA GLY A 33 9.17 11.98 4.25
C GLY A 33 10.22 12.78 3.46
N ALA A 34 10.64 12.31 2.30
CA ALA A 34 11.62 13.02 1.47
C ALA A 34 11.10 14.42 1.11
N GLY A 35 11.96 15.43 1.33
CA GLY A 35 11.57 16.83 1.12
C GLY A 35 10.87 17.50 2.31
N LEU A 36 10.54 16.76 3.38
CA LEU A 36 10.06 17.37 4.60
C LEU A 36 11.20 18.04 5.39
N CYS A 37 10.83 18.96 6.29
CA CYS A 37 11.78 19.60 7.19
C CYS A 37 12.56 18.54 8.00
N SER A 38 13.90 18.58 7.94
CA SER A 38 14.79 17.63 8.63
C SER A 38 14.56 17.58 10.15
N ARG A 39 14.24 18.73 10.76
CA ARG A 39 13.88 18.80 12.19
C ARG A 39 12.60 18.00 12.49
N LYS A 40 11.58 18.07 11.63
CA LYS A 40 10.36 17.27 11.77
C LYS A 40 10.68 15.79 11.67
N LEU A 41 11.47 15.38 10.68
CA LEU A 41 11.89 13.99 10.50
C LEU A 41 12.65 13.47 11.73
N TYR A 42 13.55 14.29 12.30
CA TYR A 42 14.26 13.93 13.52
C TYR A 42 13.31 13.68 14.70
N PHE A 43 12.40 14.60 14.98
CA PHE A 43 11.44 14.43 16.07
C PHE A 43 10.51 13.23 15.87
N GLU A 44 10.10 12.94 14.64
CA GLU A 44 9.25 11.79 14.34
C GLU A 44 10.00 10.45 14.42
N SER A 45 11.24 10.39 13.92
CA SER A 45 11.98 9.13 13.78
C SER A 45 12.82 8.80 15.01
N VAL A 46 13.46 9.79 15.62
CA VAL A 46 14.39 9.60 16.77
C VAL A 46 13.67 9.81 18.10
N GLU A 47 13.02 10.95 18.26
CA GLU A 47 12.36 11.32 19.51
C GLU A 47 10.97 10.67 19.67
N LYS A 48 10.44 10.05 18.61
CA LYS A 48 9.10 9.43 18.58
C LYS A 48 8.01 10.38 19.08
N ALA A 49 8.19 11.67 18.80
CA ALA A 49 7.33 12.73 19.28
C ALA A 49 5.91 12.60 18.74
N LYS A 50 4.92 12.88 19.60
CA LYS A 50 3.52 12.93 19.16
C LYS A 50 3.28 14.16 18.29
N PRO A 51 2.45 14.08 17.24
CA PRO A 51 2.05 15.24 16.46
C PRO A 51 1.39 16.30 17.34
N THR A 52 1.83 17.53 17.21
CA THR A 52 1.23 18.68 17.92
C THR A 52 -0.11 19.11 17.33
N ASN A 53 -0.33 18.74 16.05
CA ASN A 53 -1.58 19.01 15.34
C ASN A 53 -2.15 17.69 14.81
N PRO A 54 -2.97 16.97 15.58
CA PRO A 54 -3.57 15.71 15.16
C PRO A 54 -4.57 15.93 14.02
N ALA A 55 -4.76 14.91 13.19
CA ALA A 55 -5.72 14.95 12.10
C ALA A 55 -7.15 15.20 12.62
N SER A 56 -7.91 16.06 11.94
CA SER A 56 -9.30 16.32 12.27
C SER A 56 -10.17 15.06 12.06
N LYS A 57 -11.33 15.00 12.71
CA LYS A 57 -12.33 13.94 12.51
C LYS A 57 -12.64 13.70 11.03
N LYS A 58 -12.80 14.79 10.26
CA LYS A 58 -13.03 14.73 8.80
C LYS A 58 -11.85 14.13 8.06
N SER A 59 -10.63 14.59 8.34
CA SER A 59 -9.42 14.07 7.70
C SER A 59 -9.21 12.58 7.99
N MET A 60 -9.47 12.14 9.21
CA MET A 60 -9.36 10.73 9.58
C MET A 60 -10.35 9.84 8.83
N ARG A 61 -11.60 10.31 8.63
CA ARG A 61 -12.59 9.57 7.83
C ARG A 61 -12.17 9.46 6.37
N ILE A 62 -11.66 10.54 5.77
CA ILE A 62 -11.16 10.53 4.38
C ILE A 62 -9.98 9.55 4.25
N MET A 63 -9.04 9.57 5.19
CA MET A 63 -7.92 8.62 5.20
C MET A 63 -8.40 7.17 5.36
N GLY A 64 -9.39 6.93 6.23
CA GLY A 64 -10.00 5.61 6.40
C GLY A 64 -10.67 5.09 5.13
N LEU A 65 -11.39 5.95 4.42
CA LEU A 65 -12.01 5.62 3.13
C LEU A 65 -10.93 5.30 2.08
N GLY A 66 -9.88 6.13 1.99
CA GLY A 66 -8.75 5.87 1.10
C GLY A 66 -8.11 4.50 1.36
N THR A 67 -7.85 4.18 2.62
CA THR A 67 -7.31 2.86 3.01
C THR A 67 -8.25 1.71 2.63
N ALA A 68 -9.56 1.86 2.78
CA ALA A 68 -10.52 0.85 2.38
C ALA A 68 -10.51 0.62 0.86
N MET A 69 -10.46 1.69 0.06
CA MET A 69 -10.36 1.60 -1.40
C MET A 69 -9.06 0.94 -1.86
N HIS A 70 -7.93 1.27 -1.23
CA HIS A 70 -6.65 0.60 -1.51
C HIS A 70 -6.76 -0.91 -1.30
N LYS A 71 -7.29 -1.33 -0.14
CA LYS A 71 -7.48 -2.75 0.17
C LYS A 71 -8.38 -3.47 -0.83
N GLU A 72 -9.44 -2.83 -1.28
CA GLU A 72 -10.36 -3.42 -2.26
C GLU A 72 -9.68 -3.62 -3.61
N ILE A 73 -8.96 -2.59 -4.10
CA ILE A 73 -8.19 -2.68 -5.35
C ILE A 73 -7.11 -3.77 -5.24
N GLN A 74 -6.35 -3.78 -4.15
CA GLN A 74 -5.31 -4.78 -3.92
C GLN A 74 -5.88 -6.20 -3.86
N SER A 75 -7.02 -6.39 -3.19
CA SER A 75 -7.72 -7.68 -3.14
C SER A 75 -8.15 -8.15 -4.53
N SER A 76 -8.61 -7.24 -5.38
CA SER A 76 -8.98 -7.57 -6.77
C SER A 76 -7.78 -8.02 -7.60
N LEU A 77 -6.61 -7.41 -7.40
CA LEU A 77 -5.37 -7.79 -8.08
C LEU A 77 -4.82 -9.14 -7.57
N LEU A 78 -4.90 -9.40 -6.26
CA LEU A 78 -4.57 -10.71 -5.70
C LEU A 78 -5.50 -11.81 -6.23
N TYR A 79 -6.78 -11.52 -6.35
CA TYR A 79 -7.74 -12.42 -6.97
C TYR A 79 -7.34 -12.71 -8.42
N TYR A 80 -6.99 -11.69 -9.20
CA TYR A 80 -6.49 -11.84 -10.56
C TYR A 80 -5.26 -12.76 -10.63
N ASN A 81 -4.25 -12.54 -9.77
CA ASN A 81 -3.07 -13.40 -9.69
C ASN A 81 -3.43 -14.86 -9.37
N SER A 82 -4.31 -15.05 -8.38
CA SER A 82 -4.73 -16.41 -7.98
C SER A 82 -5.45 -17.14 -9.09
N PHE A 83 -6.10 -16.41 -9.97
CA PHE A 83 -6.86 -16.93 -11.08
C PHE A 83 -5.95 -17.35 -12.24
N ILE A 84 -4.90 -16.59 -12.51
CA ILE A 84 -3.92 -16.93 -13.55
C ILE A 84 -3.13 -18.18 -13.18
N ASN A 85 -2.79 -18.34 -11.90
CA ASN A 85 -1.98 -19.45 -11.39
C ASN A 85 -2.77 -20.74 -11.16
N LYS A 86 -4.10 -20.70 -11.19
CA LYS A 86 -4.92 -21.91 -11.08
C LYS A 86 -5.10 -22.55 -12.46
N GLU A 87 -4.46 -23.70 -12.68
CA GLU A 87 -4.68 -24.57 -13.85
C GLU A 87 -6.11 -25.20 -13.90
N TYR A 88 -6.92 -24.97 -12.88
CA TYR A 88 -8.25 -25.55 -12.71
C TYR A 88 -9.35 -24.50 -12.80
N ILE A 89 -9.79 -24.21 -14.00
CA ILE A 89 -11.05 -23.52 -14.24
C ILE A 89 -11.84 -24.28 -15.28
N ASN A 90 -13.11 -24.52 -14.92
CA ASN A 90 -14.10 -25.12 -15.77
C ASN A 90 -14.10 -24.43 -17.16
N THR A 91 -14.07 -25.20 -18.23
CA THR A 91 -13.81 -24.73 -19.62
C THR A 91 -14.71 -23.59 -20.07
N LYS A 92 -15.97 -23.51 -19.61
CA LYS A 92 -16.90 -22.44 -19.96
C LYS A 92 -16.59 -21.09 -19.27
N GLU A 93 -16.20 -21.10 -18.02
CA GLU A 93 -15.75 -19.89 -17.31
C GLU A 93 -14.40 -19.39 -17.85
N LYS A 94 -13.60 -20.31 -18.40
CA LYS A 94 -12.30 -20.01 -18.99
C LYS A 94 -12.39 -19.17 -20.25
N GLU A 95 -13.38 -19.36 -21.09
CA GLU A 95 -13.57 -18.62 -22.35
C GLU A 95 -14.02 -17.17 -22.12
N GLU A 96 -14.93 -16.91 -21.20
CA GLU A 96 -15.35 -15.55 -20.84
C GLU A 96 -14.26 -14.74 -20.15
N ILE A 97 -13.49 -15.37 -19.28
CA ILE A 97 -12.47 -14.70 -18.46
C ILE A 97 -11.16 -14.53 -19.22
N THR A 98 -10.81 -15.45 -20.15
CA THR A 98 -9.57 -15.35 -20.97
C THR A 98 -9.58 -14.18 -21.96
N SER A 99 -10.73 -13.62 -22.30
CA SER A 99 -10.80 -12.42 -23.14
C SER A 99 -10.19 -11.18 -22.47
N TYR A 100 -10.11 -11.15 -21.13
CA TYR A 100 -9.58 -10.03 -20.34
C TYR A 100 -8.17 -10.26 -19.80
N LYS A 101 -7.61 -11.49 -19.90
CA LYS A 101 -6.40 -11.87 -19.19
C LYS A 101 -5.20 -12.07 -20.09
N LYS A 102 -4.22 -11.19 -19.93
CA LYS A 102 -2.86 -11.45 -20.37
C LYS A 102 -2.21 -12.46 -19.41
N LYS A 103 -1.99 -13.70 -19.82
CA LYS A 103 -1.25 -14.72 -19.03
C LYS A 103 0.17 -14.31 -18.62
N SER A 104 0.67 -13.22 -19.18
CA SER A 104 2.01 -12.68 -18.95
C SER A 104 2.04 -11.59 -17.90
N LEU A 105 0.90 -11.19 -17.33
CA LEU A 105 0.79 -10.08 -16.40
C LEU A 105 0.64 -10.58 -14.97
N GLU A 106 1.56 -10.20 -14.09
CA GLU A 106 1.57 -10.50 -12.66
C GLU A 106 1.62 -9.22 -11.84
N PHE A 107 0.95 -9.19 -10.69
CA PHE A 107 0.93 -8.06 -9.78
C PHE A 107 1.59 -8.41 -8.44
N HIS A 108 2.53 -7.59 -8.01
CA HIS A 108 3.10 -7.62 -6.67
C HIS A 108 2.51 -6.46 -5.86
N ILE A 109 1.98 -6.75 -4.69
CA ILE A 109 1.17 -5.83 -3.89
C ILE A 109 1.85 -5.59 -2.56
N GLU A 110 1.91 -4.29 -2.17
CA GLU A 110 2.45 -3.83 -0.89
C GLU A 110 3.81 -4.45 -0.51
N GLY A 111 4.84 -4.09 -1.26
CA GLY A 111 6.19 -4.49 -0.92
C GLY A 111 7.00 -3.36 -0.31
N GLU A 112 7.92 -3.74 0.56
CA GLU A 112 8.88 -2.80 1.13
C GLU A 112 10.14 -2.72 0.26
N ILE A 113 10.60 -1.51 0.02
CA ILE A 113 11.89 -1.23 -0.62
C ILE A 113 12.79 -0.54 0.42
N ARG A 114 14.01 -1.04 0.58
CA ARG A 114 15.03 -0.49 1.48
C ARG A 114 16.27 -0.07 0.72
N VAL A 115 16.69 1.18 0.91
CA VAL A 115 17.96 1.70 0.41
C VAL A 115 18.91 1.85 1.59
N GLN A 116 19.70 0.81 1.85
CA GLN A 116 20.57 0.73 3.04
C GLN A 116 21.59 1.87 3.12
N SER A 117 22.18 2.26 1.98
CA SER A 117 23.16 3.36 1.93
C SER A 117 22.63 4.71 2.42
N LEU A 118 21.30 4.89 2.40
CA LEU A 118 20.62 6.12 2.80
C LEU A 118 19.78 5.95 4.07
N ASN A 119 19.70 4.76 4.63
CA ASN A 119 18.76 4.41 5.69
C ASN A 119 17.31 4.79 5.37
N VAL A 120 16.92 4.66 4.09
CA VAL A 120 15.58 5.00 3.61
C VAL A 120 14.81 3.73 3.28
N ARG A 121 13.56 3.69 3.74
CA ARG A 121 12.59 2.66 3.35
C ARG A 121 11.34 3.28 2.77
N GLY A 122 10.71 2.56 1.87
CA GLY A 122 9.43 2.95 1.28
C GLY A 122 8.57 1.73 0.99
N PHE A 123 7.29 1.97 0.78
CA PHE A 123 6.36 0.96 0.36
C PHE A 123 5.78 1.35 -0.99
N TYR A 124 5.66 0.39 -1.89
CA TYR A 124 4.94 0.57 -3.14
C TYR A 124 3.54 -0.03 -3.02
N ASP A 125 2.57 0.57 -3.68
CA ASP A 125 1.20 0.04 -3.68
C ASP A 125 1.09 -1.20 -4.57
N VAL A 126 1.55 -1.10 -5.82
CA VAL A 126 1.50 -2.19 -6.80
C VAL A 126 2.67 -2.10 -7.78
N ILE A 127 3.28 -3.24 -8.07
CA ILE A 127 4.18 -3.42 -9.22
C ILE A 127 3.53 -4.44 -10.15
N SER A 128 3.42 -4.12 -11.45
CA SER A 128 3.04 -5.09 -12.47
C SER A 128 4.24 -5.54 -13.29
N LEU A 129 4.32 -6.83 -13.53
CA LEU A 129 5.31 -7.48 -14.40
C LEU A 129 4.61 -8.01 -15.64
N ASP A 130 5.00 -7.55 -16.82
CA ASP A 130 4.51 -8.09 -18.11
C ASP A 130 5.64 -8.83 -18.80
N THR A 131 5.50 -10.14 -18.90
CA THR A 131 6.47 -11.06 -19.53
C THR A 131 6.09 -11.43 -20.97
N ALA A 132 5.14 -10.72 -21.60
CA ALA A 132 4.68 -11.04 -22.96
C ALA A 132 5.79 -10.99 -24.02
N GLY A 133 6.80 -10.15 -23.84
CA GLY A 133 7.93 -10.00 -24.75
C GLY A 133 9.06 -11.00 -24.48
N SER A 134 9.43 -11.17 -23.25
CA SER A 134 10.50 -12.08 -22.80
C SER A 134 10.39 -12.33 -21.30
N LYS A 135 10.62 -13.57 -20.88
CA LYS A 135 10.73 -13.89 -19.44
C LYS A 135 12.01 -13.35 -18.80
N SER A 136 13.06 -13.17 -19.58
CA SER A 136 14.34 -12.64 -19.12
C SER A 136 14.38 -11.12 -19.01
N ASP A 137 13.44 -10.41 -19.65
CA ASP A 137 13.37 -8.96 -19.65
C ASP A 137 11.91 -8.50 -19.56
N PRO A 138 11.27 -8.64 -18.39
CA PRO A 138 9.88 -8.25 -18.19
C PRO A 138 9.74 -6.72 -18.18
N ILE A 139 8.62 -6.24 -18.72
CA ILE A 139 8.24 -4.83 -18.56
C ILE A 139 7.74 -4.64 -17.13
N VAL A 140 8.47 -3.85 -16.33
CA VAL A 140 8.12 -3.53 -14.95
C VAL A 140 7.44 -2.16 -14.91
N LYS A 141 6.26 -2.09 -14.25
CA LYS A 141 5.56 -0.81 -14.04
C LYS A 141 5.22 -0.66 -12.56
N LEU A 142 5.54 0.50 -12.01
CA LEU A 142 5.14 0.92 -10.67
C LEU A 142 3.81 1.68 -10.76
N HIS A 143 2.85 1.28 -9.93
CA HIS A 143 1.54 1.92 -9.83
C HIS A 143 1.34 2.47 -8.43
N ASP A 144 0.91 3.73 -8.35
CA ASP A 144 0.53 4.41 -7.12
C ASP A 144 -1.00 4.60 -7.13
N ILE A 145 -1.67 4.06 -6.12
CA ILE A 145 -3.13 4.13 -6.02
C ILE A 145 -3.50 5.44 -5.33
N LYS A 146 -4.01 6.39 -6.08
CA LYS A 146 -4.49 7.68 -5.55
C LYS A 146 -6.02 7.66 -5.41
N THR A 147 -6.50 7.95 -4.22
CA THR A 147 -7.91 8.30 -4.00
C THR A 147 -8.06 9.80 -4.13
N ILE A 148 -8.87 10.23 -5.09
CA ILE A 148 -9.21 11.65 -5.27
C ILE A 148 -10.21 12.00 -4.16
N GLY A 149 -9.82 12.90 -3.27
CA GLY A 149 -10.65 13.48 -2.23
C GLY A 149 -11.15 14.86 -2.62
#